data_6263b9424a6e69aaf6dd43db5b6da9fd
#
_entry.id   6263b9424a6e69aaf6dd43db5b6da9fd
#
_cell.length_a   1.000
_cell.length_b   1.000
_cell.length_c   1.000
_cell.angle_alpha   90.00
_cell.angle_beta   90.00
_cell.angle_gamma   90.00
#
_symmetry.space_group_name_H-M   'P 1'
#
loop_
_entity.id
_entity.type
_entity.pdbx_description
1 polymer ?
#
loop_
_entity_poly.entity_id
_entity_poly.type
_entity_poly.pdbx_seq_one_letter_code
_entity_poly.pdbx_strand_id
1 'polypeptide(L)'
;MKKKLVSVLLSTAMVASVFSGLGISASAAENEIYMFISSPEYADAINELIDAYKEVAPDVTINYETTQNDYPTLLKAKLNSGEVPDIFSSTSGKEIDVYREWSADLSDQPLAETMLPSVASSMASTEEGGGIYGLAIKGNYFGLVYNKAIFDEVGIEVPKTLDEVEAACEAISEAGYTPFTTGFSEWWVFKHIWQHFLAAAATNADTTVAELVQKFENGEAKVSDYPELYDNFFQFIDLAVKYGDDKPLETGLDGELAAYGSGQAAMVLGQGAWIEADSLAIDPDLQIGFAGYPVTDDAAQSQIISGSDQALRVAKDSDALQATLDFVNWWYTSDYGTQWFTDVAGVVPPVATDAESDFEIIKQGSALEESEGAAPLGVCYSTDSWHQVFGELMQAYVAGTADKDATCASIEEQWAAIDGAQ
;
A
#
# COMPACT_ATOMS: atom_id res chain seq x y z
N MET A 1 47.54 1.05 -40.68
CA MET A 1 46.17 1.50 -40.52
C MET A 1 45.93 1.73 -39.02
N LYS A 2 45.86 2.98 -38.60
CA LYS A 2 45.77 3.39 -37.19
C LYS A 2 44.30 3.45 -36.78
N LYS A 3 43.88 2.61 -35.79
CA LYS A 3 42.59 2.72 -35.17
C LYS A 3 42.66 3.80 -34.07
N LYS A 4 41.86 4.85 -34.23
CA LYS A 4 41.68 5.88 -33.20
C LYS A 4 40.68 5.38 -32.16
N LEU A 5 41.12 5.25 -30.92
CA LEU A 5 40.23 5.18 -29.74
C LEU A 5 39.65 6.57 -29.48
N VAL A 6 38.35 6.67 -29.46
CA VAL A 6 37.61 7.84 -28.97
C VAL A 6 37.27 7.59 -27.52
N SER A 7 37.96 8.26 -26.62
CA SER A 7 37.59 8.35 -25.20
C SER A 7 36.46 9.34 -25.06
N VAL A 8 35.27 8.85 -24.61
CA VAL A 8 34.18 9.72 -24.15
C VAL A 8 34.45 10.01 -22.66
N LEU A 9 34.89 11.23 -22.40
CA LEU A 9 34.91 11.79 -21.03
C LEU A 9 33.48 12.23 -20.66
N LEU A 10 32.84 11.51 -19.74
CA LEU A 10 31.67 12.02 -19.02
C LEU A 10 32.17 13.08 -18.04
N SER A 11 31.91 14.33 -18.36
CA SER A 11 32.08 15.45 -17.45
C SER A 11 30.85 15.57 -16.57
N THR A 12 30.94 15.10 -15.32
CA THR A 12 30.00 15.39 -14.25
C THR A 12 30.11 16.88 -13.93
N ALA A 13 29.17 17.68 -14.40
CA ALA A 13 29.05 19.07 -13.97
C ALA A 13 28.39 19.09 -12.58
N MET A 14 29.21 19.18 -11.54
CA MET A 14 28.77 19.56 -10.22
C MET A 14 28.34 21.03 -10.26
N VAL A 15 27.06 21.31 -10.32
CA VAL A 15 26.54 22.67 -10.10
C VAL A 15 26.54 22.90 -8.60
N ALA A 16 27.62 23.47 -8.10
CA ALA A 16 27.62 24.11 -6.79
C ALA A 16 26.86 25.43 -6.92
N SER A 17 25.56 25.43 -6.59
CA SER A 17 24.81 26.66 -6.39
C SER A 17 25.30 27.32 -5.11
N VAL A 18 26.09 28.37 -5.28
CA VAL A 18 26.44 29.34 -4.22
C VAL A 18 25.16 30.07 -3.86
N PHE A 19 24.54 29.70 -2.74
CA PHE A 19 23.51 30.51 -2.10
C PHE A 19 24.15 31.81 -1.59
N SER A 20 24.22 32.82 -2.45
CA SER A 20 24.42 34.22 -2.02
C SER A 20 23.08 34.71 -1.47
N GLY A 21 23.07 35.01 -0.17
CA GLY A 21 21.89 35.49 0.54
C GLY A 21 21.24 36.70 -0.12
N LEU A 22 20.17 36.43 -0.83
CA LEU A 22 19.12 37.40 -1.08
C LEU A 22 18.01 37.00 -0.07
N GLY A 23 17.64 37.96 0.78
CA GLY A 23 16.53 37.76 1.70
C GLY A 23 15.32 37.29 0.94
N ILE A 24 14.98 36.00 1.07
CA ILE A 24 13.70 35.46 0.68
C ILE A 24 12.71 36.25 1.52
N SER A 25 11.80 37.00 0.86
CA SER A 25 10.75 37.70 1.59
C SER A 25 9.92 36.61 2.30
N ALA A 26 9.58 36.81 3.56
CA ALA A 26 8.77 35.91 4.36
C ALA A 26 7.51 35.41 3.58
N SER A 27 6.95 36.27 2.73
CA SER A 27 5.83 35.94 1.85
C SER A 27 6.10 34.85 0.80
N ALA A 28 7.34 34.61 0.39
CA ALA A 28 7.66 33.55 -0.58
C ALA A 28 7.72 32.17 0.11
N ALA A 29 8.21 32.11 1.35
CA ALA A 29 8.22 30.88 2.14
C ALA A 29 6.80 30.43 2.55
N GLU A 30 5.91 31.37 2.83
CA GLU A 30 4.52 31.13 3.21
C GLU A 30 3.69 30.50 2.09
N ASN A 31 4.11 30.61 0.83
CA ASN A 31 3.40 30.10 -0.36
C ASN A 31 4.18 29.01 -1.13
N GLU A 32 5.29 28.52 -0.61
CA GLU A 32 6.06 27.43 -1.18
C GLU A 32 5.85 26.16 -0.35
N ILE A 33 5.08 25.20 -0.89
CA ILE A 33 4.80 23.91 -0.26
C ILE A 33 5.81 22.89 -0.78
N TYR A 34 6.51 22.21 0.10
CA TYR A 34 7.33 21.05 -0.22
C TYR A 34 6.58 19.76 0.15
N MET A 35 6.20 18.96 -0.86
CA MET A 35 5.49 17.70 -0.72
C MET A 35 6.44 16.54 -1.04
N PHE A 36 6.75 15.71 -0.03
CA PHE A 36 7.58 14.51 -0.16
C PHE A 36 6.80 13.28 0.29
N ILE A 37 6.41 12.42 -0.64
CA ILE A 37 5.56 11.25 -0.37
C ILE A 37 6.07 9.99 -1.06
N SER A 38 5.66 8.82 -0.57
CA SER A 38 6.07 7.52 -1.08
C SER A 38 4.99 6.87 -1.97
N SER A 39 4.64 7.53 -3.06
CA SER A 39 3.61 7.06 -4.00
C SER A 39 3.95 7.41 -5.44
N PRO A 40 5.06 6.86 -5.99
CA PRO A 40 5.48 7.17 -7.35
C PRO A 40 4.46 6.73 -8.42
N GLU A 41 3.63 5.72 -8.13
CA GLU A 41 2.55 5.24 -8.99
C GLU A 41 1.46 6.29 -9.25
N TYR A 42 1.30 7.27 -8.35
CA TYR A 42 0.36 8.38 -8.52
C TYR A 42 1.02 9.69 -8.94
N ALA A 43 2.29 9.66 -9.38
CA ALA A 43 3.05 10.88 -9.69
C ALA A 43 2.36 11.75 -10.74
N ASP A 44 1.85 11.16 -11.81
CA ASP A 44 1.15 11.89 -12.87
C ASP A 44 -0.16 12.49 -12.38
N ALA A 45 -0.95 11.70 -11.61
CA ALA A 45 -2.21 12.16 -11.04
C ALA A 45 -2.00 13.29 -10.00
N ILE A 46 -0.96 13.21 -9.18
CA ILE A 46 -0.60 14.28 -8.22
C ILE A 46 -0.15 15.54 -8.96
N ASN A 47 0.62 15.42 -10.04
CA ASN A 47 1.01 16.59 -10.85
C ASN A 47 -0.22 17.26 -11.48
N GLU A 48 -1.21 16.48 -11.96
CA GLU A 48 -2.46 17.02 -12.47
C GLU A 48 -3.27 17.74 -11.38
N LEU A 49 -3.32 17.20 -10.16
CA LEU A 49 -3.94 17.85 -9.00
C LEU A 49 -3.26 19.18 -8.67
N ILE A 50 -1.93 19.24 -8.69
CA ILE A 50 -1.13 20.44 -8.44
C ILE A 50 -1.39 21.49 -9.52
N ASP A 51 -1.45 21.09 -10.79
CA ASP A 51 -1.75 22.01 -11.91
C ASP A 51 -3.18 22.56 -11.80
N ALA A 52 -4.15 21.74 -11.40
CA ALA A 52 -5.51 22.20 -11.16
C ALA A 52 -5.59 23.18 -9.98
N TYR A 53 -4.88 22.92 -8.88
CA TYR A 53 -4.85 23.84 -7.74
C TYR A 53 -4.20 25.18 -8.07
N LYS A 54 -3.23 25.21 -8.97
CA LYS A 54 -2.59 26.44 -9.43
C LYS A 54 -3.55 27.43 -10.10
N GLU A 55 -4.63 26.93 -10.71
CA GLU A 55 -5.70 27.79 -11.26
C GLU A 55 -6.51 28.45 -10.15
N VAL A 56 -6.59 27.84 -8.97
CA VAL A 56 -7.30 28.33 -7.78
C VAL A 56 -6.42 29.26 -6.94
N ALA A 57 -5.16 28.89 -6.78
CA ALA A 57 -4.16 29.60 -5.95
C ALA A 57 -2.87 29.86 -6.74
N PRO A 58 -2.89 30.83 -7.71
CA PRO A 58 -1.76 31.04 -8.64
C PRO A 58 -0.47 31.53 -7.96
N ASP A 59 -0.57 32.06 -6.75
CA ASP A 59 0.57 32.53 -5.98
C ASP A 59 1.22 31.42 -5.11
N VAL A 60 0.61 30.21 -5.08
CA VAL A 60 1.15 29.05 -4.35
C VAL A 60 1.96 28.18 -5.31
N THR A 61 3.13 27.74 -4.86
CA THR A 61 3.99 26.79 -5.57
C THR A 61 4.08 25.50 -4.77
N ILE A 62 3.81 24.36 -5.39
CA ILE A 62 3.97 23.04 -4.76
C ILE A 62 5.14 22.31 -5.43
N ASN A 63 6.18 22.05 -4.67
CA ASN A 63 7.36 21.30 -5.08
C ASN A 63 7.16 19.85 -4.65
N TYR A 64 6.84 18.97 -5.62
CA TYR A 64 6.54 17.56 -5.39
C TYR A 64 7.76 16.68 -5.65
N GLU A 65 8.06 15.82 -4.68
CA GLU A 65 9.10 14.78 -4.76
C GLU A 65 8.52 13.45 -4.28
N THR A 66 8.84 12.36 -4.96
CA THR A 66 8.40 11.01 -4.58
C THR A 66 9.52 9.98 -4.77
N THR A 67 9.54 8.98 -3.90
CA THR A 67 10.36 7.77 -4.00
C THR A 67 9.69 6.66 -3.20
N GLN A 68 9.98 5.40 -3.45
CA GLN A 68 9.35 4.28 -2.74
C GLN A 68 10.31 3.59 -1.77
N ASN A 69 11.24 2.82 -2.29
CA ASN A 69 12.04 1.91 -1.45
C ASN A 69 12.94 2.61 -0.42
N ASP A 70 13.47 3.79 -0.75
CA ASP A 70 14.34 4.56 0.15
C ASP A 70 13.58 5.56 1.03
N TYR A 71 12.26 5.68 0.84
CA TYR A 71 11.44 6.71 1.46
C TYR A 71 11.55 6.75 2.99
N PRO A 72 11.38 5.63 3.74
CA PRO A 72 11.43 5.66 5.20
C PRO A 72 12.77 6.17 5.73
N THR A 73 13.87 5.80 5.07
CA THR A 73 15.22 6.24 5.44
C THR A 73 15.43 7.73 5.17
N LEU A 74 14.98 8.20 4.01
CA LEU A 74 15.10 9.60 3.60
C LEU A 74 14.20 10.49 4.46
N LEU A 75 12.95 10.07 4.75
CA LEU A 75 12.07 10.82 5.63
C LEU A 75 12.69 10.98 7.02
N LYS A 76 13.15 9.90 7.65
CA LYS A 76 13.81 9.96 8.97
C LYS A 76 15.02 10.88 8.95
N ALA A 77 15.82 10.89 7.88
CA ALA A 77 16.96 11.79 7.74
C ALA A 77 16.51 13.26 7.66
N LYS A 78 15.47 13.57 6.87
CA LYS A 78 14.90 14.94 6.75
C LYS A 78 14.34 15.43 8.10
N LEU A 79 13.52 14.60 8.78
CA LEU A 79 12.96 14.95 10.10
C LEU A 79 14.06 15.22 11.13
N ASN A 80 15.08 14.36 11.21
CA ASN A 80 16.20 14.51 12.14
C ASN A 80 17.12 15.72 11.85
N SER A 81 17.22 16.15 10.58
CA SER A 81 17.98 17.34 10.20
C SER A 81 17.21 18.64 10.39
N GLY A 82 15.90 18.57 10.66
CA GLY A 82 15.00 19.72 10.74
C GLY A 82 14.52 20.22 9.36
N GLU A 83 14.75 19.45 8.29
CA GLU A 83 14.24 19.72 6.95
C GLU A 83 12.89 19.03 6.73
N VAL A 84 11.92 19.31 7.61
CA VAL A 84 10.60 18.69 7.61
C VAL A 84 9.83 19.10 6.35
N PRO A 85 9.39 18.17 5.48
CA PRO A 85 8.52 18.51 4.36
C PRO A 85 7.16 19.02 4.86
N ASP A 86 6.56 19.98 4.17
CA ASP A 86 5.24 20.52 4.53
C ASP A 86 4.13 19.50 4.43
N ILE A 87 4.25 18.59 3.43
CA ILE A 87 3.45 17.37 3.32
C ILE A 87 4.39 16.18 3.21
N PHE A 88 4.21 15.18 4.06
CA PHE A 88 4.95 13.91 4.00
C PHE A 88 4.02 12.72 4.25
N SER A 89 4.42 11.52 3.82
CA SER A 89 3.61 10.32 4.00
C SER A 89 4.14 9.42 5.12
N SER A 90 3.25 8.60 5.68
CA SER A 90 3.55 7.48 6.56
C SER A 90 2.55 6.36 6.26
N THR A 91 2.65 5.22 6.94
CA THR A 91 1.50 4.33 7.03
C THR A 91 0.41 4.96 7.92
N SER A 92 -0.80 4.49 7.77
CA SER A 92 -1.93 4.83 8.66
C SER A 92 -1.82 4.09 9.98
N GLY A 93 -2.78 4.28 10.87
CA GLY A 93 -2.86 3.54 12.13
C GLY A 93 -1.68 3.84 13.07
N LYS A 94 -0.82 2.83 13.35
CA LYS A 94 0.27 2.96 14.32
C LYS A 94 1.22 4.13 14.04
N GLU A 95 1.60 4.35 12.79
CA GLU A 95 2.51 5.46 12.45
C GLU A 95 1.86 6.85 12.59
N ILE A 96 0.53 6.93 12.78
CA ILE A 96 -0.13 8.18 13.14
C ILE A 96 0.47 8.72 14.43
N ASP A 97 0.67 7.89 15.42
CA ASP A 97 1.25 8.30 16.69
C ASP A 97 2.77 8.48 16.62
N VAL A 98 3.48 7.64 15.85
CA VAL A 98 4.94 7.76 15.65
C VAL A 98 5.34 9.13 15.10
N TYR A 99 4.58 9.68 14.14
CA TYR A 99 4.90 10.97 13.52
C TYR A 99 4.04 12.14 14.03
N ARG A 100 3.25 11.93 15.10
CA ARG A 100 2.35 12.94 15.66
C ARG A 100 3.09 14.23 16.07
N GLU A 101 4.31 14.09 16.59
CA GLU A 101 5.09 15.26 17.04
C GLU A 101 5.46 16.25 15.92
N TRP A 102 5.48 15.79 14.65
CA TRP A 102 5.74 16.66 13.48
C TRP A 102 4.44 17.09 12.78
N SER A 103 3.29 16.51 13.12
CA SER A 103 2.04 16.63 12.38
C SER A 103 1.09 17.65 12.99
N ALA A 104 0.37 18.39 12.14
CA ALA A 104 -0.73 19.25 12.56
C ALA A 104 -1.97 18.40 12.88
N ASP A 105 -2.72 18.81 13.90
CA ASP A 105 -4.05 18.27 14.17
C ASP A 105 -5.04 18.83 13.14
N LEU A 106 -5.67 17.92 12.39
CA LEU A 106 -6.61 18.23 11.31
C LEU A 106 -8.08 18.09 11.75
N SER A 107 -8.34 17.79 13.03
CA SER A 107 -9.70 17.51 13.53
C SER A 107 -10.70 18.64 13.28
N ASP A 108 -10.23 19.88 13.34
CA ASP A 108 -11.06 21.08 13.12
C ASP A 108 -11.03 21.56 11.65
N GLN A 109 -10.39 20.81 10.73
CA GLN A 109 -10.32 21.17 9.32
C GLN A 109 -11.55 20.64 8.57
N PRO A 110 -12.04 21.37 7.54
CA PRO A 110 -13.16 20.93 6.72
C PRO A 110 -12.99 19.52 6.13
N LEU A 111 -11.76 19.14 5.78
CA LEU A 111 -11.42 17.80 5.23
C LEU A 111 -11.81 16.65 6.18
N ALA A 112 -11.75 16.87 7.49
CA ALA A 112 -12.07 15.82 8.46
C ALA A 112 -13.55 15.41 8.41
N GLU A 113 -14.44 16.34 8.06
CA GLU A 113 -15.89 16.08 7.94
C GLU A 113 -16.24 15.31 6.66
N THR A 114 -15.36 15.32 5.64
CA THR A 114 -15.60 14.65 4.36
C THR A 114 -15.04 13.24 4.30
N MET A 115 -14.12 12.89 5.21
CA MET A 115 -13.55 11.55 5.26
C MET A 115 -14.62 10.48 5.54
N LEU A 116 -14.49 9.32 4.87
CA LEU A 116 -15.30 8.16 5.25
C LEU A 116 -14.93 7.73 6.68
N PRO A 117 -15.90 7.26 7.48
CA PRO A 117 -15.64 6.88 8.88
C PRO A 117 -14.52 5.84 9.06
N SER A 118 -14.42 4.87 8.13
CA SER A 118 -13.35 3.85 8.11
C SER A 118 -11.97 4.47 7.88
N VAL A 119 -11.89 5.48 7.03
CA VAL A 119 -10.66 6.22 6.76
C VAL A 119 -10.31 7.12 7.93
N ALA A 120 -11.25 7.92 8.44
CA ALA A 120 -11.03 8.83 9.56
C ALA A 120 -10.49 8.09 10.80
N SER A 121 -10.97 6.88 11.08
CA SER A 121 -10.49 6.06 12.20
C SER A 121 -9.01 5.67 12.06
N SER A 122 -8.54 5.37 10.85
CA SER A 122 -7.14 5.03 10.59
C SER A 122 -6.20 6.25 10.53
N MET A 123 -6.76 7.46 10.45
CA MET A 123 -6.04 8.74 10.48
C MET A 123 -6.01 9.37 11.87
N ALA A 124 -6.71 8.76 12.83
CA ALA A 124 -6.81 9.25 14.20
C ALA A 124 -5.68 8.71 15.08
N SER A 125 -5.22 9.56 16.00
CA SER A 125 -4.31 9.17 17.08
C SER A 125 -5.03 8.29 18.11
N THR A 126 -4.35 7.28 18.58
CA THR A 126 -4.80 6.42 19.71
C THR A 126 -4.30 6.91 21.05
N GLU A 127 -3.39 7.89 21.09
CA GLU A 127 -2.87 8.48 22.32
C GLU A 127 -3.87 9.38 23.04
N GLU A 128 -3.58 9.71 24.30
CA GLU A 128 -4.42 10.60 25.11
C GLU A 128 -4.63 11.95 24.40
N GLY A 129 -5.87 12.39 24.32
CA GLY A 129 -6.32 13.59 23.63
C GLY A 129 -6.79 13.33 22.19
N GLY A 130 -6.51 12.17 21.62
CA GLY A 130 -6.99 11.81 20.28
C GLY A 130 -6.53 12.80 19.20
N GLY A 131 -7.38 13.05 18.22
CA GLY A 131 -7.17 13.98 17.10
C GLY A 131 -6.87 13.25 15.78
N ILE A 132 -7.10 13.93 14.65
CA ILE A 132 -6.83 13.44 13.30
C ILE A 132 -5.52 14.05 12.84
N TYR A 133 -4.50 13.23 12.60
CA TYR A 133 -3.15 13.67 12.23
C TYR A 133 -2.73 13.23 10.83
N GLY A 134 -3.66 12.73 10.04
CA GLY A 134 -3.41 12.32 8.66
C GLY A 134 -4.61 12.56 7.77
N LEU A 135 -4.38 12.51 6.46
CA LEU A 135 -5.40 12.40 5.42
C LEU A 135 -4.96 11.30 4.45
N ALA A 136 -5.91 10.54 3.93
CA ALA A 136 -5.61 9.42 3.04
C ALA A 136 -5.39 9.89 1.60
N ILE A 137 -4.36 9.41 0.93
CA ILE A 137 -4.22 9.63 -0.52
C ILE A 137 -5.19 8.76 -1.32
N LYS A 138 -5.63 7.65 -0.72
CA LYS A 138 -6.52 6.67 -1.34
C LYS A 138 -7.17 5.80 -0.27
N GLY A 139 -8.34 5.23 -0.56
CA GLY A 139 -8.76 3.97 0.01
C GLY A 139 -8.10 2.81 -0.73
N ASN A 140 -8.20 1.60 -0.21
CA ASN A 140 -7.71 0.39 -0.84
C ASN A 140 -8.72 -0.74 -0.71
N TYR A 141 -8.76 -1.58 -1.75
CA TYR A 141 -9.25 -2.95 -1.68
C TYR A 141 -8.09 -3.89 -1.94
N PHE A 142 -7.81 -4.78 -0.97
CA PHE A 142 -6.87 -5.87 -1.11
C PHE A 142 -7.63 -7.18 -1.25
N GLY A 143 -7.23 -7.99 -2.22
CA GLY A 143 -7.87 -9.26 -2.50
C GLY A 143 -7.13 -10.04 -3.57
N LEU A 144 -7.71 -11.18 -3.95
CA LEU A 144 -7.21 -12.00 -5.03
C LEU A 144 -7.69 -11.43 -6.37
N VAL A 145 -6.75 -10.90 -7.15
CA VAL A 145 -7.02 -10.46 -8.53
C VAL A 145 -6.85 -11.66 -9.47
N TYR A 146 -7.81 -11.91 -10.36
CA TYR A 146 -7.76 -13.06 -11.25
C TYR A 146 -8.29 -12.74 -12.66
N ASN A 147 -7.89 -13.55 -13.64
CA ASN A 147 -8.33 -13.44 -15.02
C ASN A 147 -9.59 -14.30 -15.24
N LYS A 148 -10.76 -13.65 -15.35
CA LYS A 148 -12.05 -14.32 -15.55
C LYS A 148 -12.07 -15.19 -16.80
N ALA A 149 -11.43 -14.77 -17.89
CA ALA A 149 -11.43 -15.53 -19.13
C ALA A 149 -10.71 -16.89 -18.97
N ILE A 150 -9.61 -16.95 -18.19
CA ILE A 150 -8.92 -18.21 -17.90
C ILE A 150 -9.81 -19.12 -17.03
N PHE A 151 -10.44 -18.55 -15.98
CA PHE A 151 -11.34 -19.33 -15.11
C PHE A 151 -12.54 -19.90 -15.88
N ASP A 152 -13.14 -19.10 -16.77
CA ASP A 152 -14.25 -19.52 -17.64
C ASP A 152 -13.80 -20.60 -18.64
N GLU A 153 -12.62 -20.48 -19.26
CA GLU A 153 -12.06 -21.46 -20.19
C GLU A 153 -11.77 -22.79 -19.51
N VAL A 154 -11.19 -22.74 -18.30
CA VAL A 154 -10.88 -23.94 -17.49
C VAL A 154 -12.15 -24.54 -16.89
N GLY A 155 -13.21 -23.74 -16.72
CA GLY A 155 -14.49 -24.15 -16.17
C GLY A 155 -14.46 -24.34 -14.65
N ILE A 156 -13.73 -23.48 -13.95
CA ILE A 156 -13.61 -23.50 -12.49
C ILE A 156 -14.16 -22.20 -11.88
N GLU A 157 -14.60 -22.31 -10.63
CA GLU A 157 -14.95 -21.14 -9.80
C GLU A 157 -13.71 -20.60 -9.07
N VAL A 158 -13.79 -19.36 -8.61
CA VAL A 158 -12.73 -18.75 -7.77
C VAL A 158 -12.67 -19.49 -6.43
N PRO A 159 -11.49 -19.97 -5.99
CA PRO A 159 -11.36 -20.68 -4.73
C PRO A 159 -11.70 -19.77 -3.55
N LYS A 160 -12.53 -20.27 -2.63
CA LYS A 160 -12.90 -19.60 -1.38
C LYS A 160 -12.31 -20.30 -0.14
N THR A 161 -11.75 -21.50 -0.32
CA THR A 161 -11.11 -22.28 0.76
C THR A 161 -9.71 -22.73 0.33
N LEU A 162 -8.84 -23.04 1.30
CA LEU A 162 -7.50 -23.54 1.03
C LEU A 162 -7.50 -24.86 0.25
N ASP A 163 -8.41 -25.77 0.54
CA ASP A 163 -8.55 -27.03 -0.18
C ASP A 163 -8.90 -26.81 -1.67
N GLU A 164 -9.65 -25.75 -1.98
CA GLU A 164 -10.01 -25.40 -3.35
C GLU A 164 -8.84 -24.79 -4.13
N VAL A 165 -7.86 -24.15 -3.44
CA VAL A 165 -6.70 -23.48 -4.10
C VAL A 165 -5.88 -24.50 -4.88
N GLU A 166 -5.49 -25.61 -4.26
CA GLU A 166 -4.65 -26.60 -4.90
C GLU A 166 -5.35 -27.23 -6.12
N ALA A 167 -6.66 -27.54 -5.99
CA ALA A 167 -7.45 -28.07 -7.09
C ALA A 167 -7.58 -27.07 -8.26
N ALA A 168 -7.77 -25.76 -7.96
CA ALA A 168 -7.79 -24.72 -8.97
C ALA A 168 -6.43 -24.58 -9.67
N CYS A 169 -5.33 -24.60 -8.93
CA CYS A 169 -3.98 -24.55 -9.48
C CYS A 169 -3.68 -25.75 -10.39
N GLU A 170 -4.09 -26.96 -10.01
CA GLU A 170 -3.93 -28.15 -10.85
C GLU A 170 -4.69 -28.00 -12.17
N ALA A 171 -5.96 -27.59 -12.12
CA ALA A 171 -6.80 -27.44 -13.31
C ALA A 171 -6.25 -26.33 -14.25
N ILE A 172 -5.80 -25.20 -13.72
CA ILE A 172 -5.19 -24.10 -14.47
C ILE A 172 -3.88 -24.56 -15.13
N SER A 173 -3.04 -25.30 -14.40
CA SER A 173 -1.77 -25.84 -14.92
C SER A 173 -2.00 -26.87 -16.04
N GLU A 174 -3.00 -27.74 -15.89
CA GLU A 174 -3.38 -28.73 -16.92
C GLU A 174 -3.87 -28.05 -18.21
N ALA A 175 -4.50 -26.88 -18.10
CA ALA A 175 -4.91 -26.06 -19.24
C ALA A 175 -3.73 -25.30 -19.89
N GLY A 176 -2.55 -25.28 -19.27
CA GLY A 176 -1.32 -24.68 -19.80
C GLY A 176 -1.06 -23.25 -19.38
N TYR A 177 -1.78 -22.77 -18.37
CA TYR A 177 -1.56 -21.45 -17.74
C TYR A 177 -0.71 -21.56 -16.48
N THR A 178 -0.06 -20.47 -16.08
CA THR A 178 0.56 -20.36 -14.77
C THR A 178 -0.50 -19.95 -13.75
N PRO A 179 -0.76 -20.74 -12.67
CA PRO A 179 -1.77 -20.37 -11.69
C PRO A 179 -1.55 -19.03 -11.01
N PHE A 180 -0.32 -18.77 -10.52
CA PHE A 180 0.02 -17.54 -9.84
C PHE A 180 1.18 -16.80 -10.49
N THR A 181 1.12 -15.47 -10.49
CA THR A 181 2.31 -14.63 -10.53
C THR A 181 2.49 -13.99 -9.16
N THR A 182 3.71 -14.03 -8.61
CA THR A 182 3.92 -13.96 -7.16
C THR A 182 4.48 -12.63 -6.66
N GLY A 183 5.27 -11.93 -7.45
CA GLY A 183 5.90 -10.65 -7.07
C GLY A 183 6.84 -10.73 -5.85
N PHE A 184 7.33 -11.90 -5.48
CA PHE A 184 8.06 -12.12 -4.21
C PHE A 184 9.46 -11.51 -4.14
N SER A 185 9.95 -10.87 -5.20
CA SER A 185 11.12 -10.00 -5.08
C SER A 185 10.80 -8.72 -4.30
N GLU A 186 9.53 -8.35 -4.23
CA GLU A 186 9.05 -7.20 -3.47
C GLU A 186 8.65 -7.65 -2.04
N TRP A 187 9.35 -7.13 -1.04
CA TRP A 187 9.11 -7.50 0.36
C TRP A 187 7.68 -7.21 0.83
N TRP A 188 7.06 -6.16 0.32
CA TRP A 188 5.71 -5.71 0.72
C TRP A 188 4.58 -6.63 0.23
N VAL A 189 4.78 -7.46 -0.77
CA VAL A 189 3.78 -8.43 -1.24
C VAL A 189 3.37 -9.38 -0.12
N PHE A 190 4.33 -9.84 0.68
CA PHE A 190 4.06 -10.76 1.78
C PHE A 190 3.15 -10.16 2.85
N LYS A 191 3.32 -8.87 3.19
CA LYS A 191 2.44 -8.21 4.18
C LYS A 191 1.01 -8.08 3.68
N HIS A 192 0.82 -7.86 2.37
CA HIS A 192 -0.50 -7.76 1.77
C HIS A 192 -1.24 -9.11 1.77
N ILE A 193 -0.53 -10.22 1.61
CA ILE A 193 -1.11 -11.56 1.76
C ILE A 193 -1.36 -11.87 3.23
N TRP A 194 -0.35 -11.64 4.10
CA TRP A 194 -0.39 -11.93 5.53
C TRP A 194 -1.61 -11.34 6.24
N GLN A 195 -1.98 -10.10 5.93
CA GLN A 195 -3.07 -9.42 6.63
C GLN A 195 -4.42 -10.13 6.50
N HIS A 196 -4.66 -10.89 5.42
CA HIS A 196 -5.88 -11.70 5.27
C HIS A 196 -5.92 -12.85 6.28
N PHE A 197 -4.80 -13.54 6.46
CA PHE A 197 -4.66 -14.60 7.45
C PHE A 197 -4.67 -14.07 8.88
N LEU A 198 -4.11 -12.89 9.10
CA LEU A 198 -4.14 -12.19 10.38
C LEU A 198 -5.58 -11.80 10.79
N ALA A 199 -6.39 -11.35 9.83
CA ALA A 199 -7.80 -11.06 10.07
C ALA A 199 -8.61 -12.32 10.42
N ALA A 200 -8.35 -13.45 9.74
CA ALA A 200 -8.97 -14.73 10.05
C ALA A 200 -8.57 -15.23 11.45
N ALA A 201 -7.27 -15.14 11.80
CA ALA A 201 -6.77 -15.51 13.13
C ALA A 201 -7.42 -14.68 14.24
N ALA A 202 -7.56 -13.37 14.05
CA ALA A 202 -8.22 -12.49 15.02
C ALA A 202 -9.71 -12.87 15.18
N THR A 203 -10.40 -13.12 14.05
CA THR A 203 -11.82 -13.53 14.06
C THR A 203 -12.01 -14.86 14.80
N ASN A 204 -11.18 -15.86 14.53
CA ASN A 204 -11.29 -17.18 15.17
C ASN A 204 -10.88 -17.17 16.64
N ALA A 205 -10.06 -16.21 17.05
CA ALA A 205 -9.67 -15.98 18.45
C ALA A 205 -10.65 -15.06 19.23
N ASP A 206 -11.77 -14.64 18.61
CA ASP A 206 -12.74 -13.69 19.18
C ASP A 206 -12.06 -12.41 19.72
N THR A 207 -11.16 -11.85 18.90
CA THR A 207 -10.40 -10.63 19.20
C THR A 207 -10.33 -9.72 17.98
N THR A 208 -9.82 -8.52 18.14
CA THR A 208 -9.55 -7.62 16.99
C THR A 208 -8.14 -7.82 16.46
N VAL A 209 -7.91 -7.43 15.19
CA VAL A 209 -6.56 -7.47 14.60
C VAL A 209 -5.60 -6.60 15.40
N ALA A 210 -6.04 -5.42 15.86
CA ALA A 210 -5.24 -4.52 16.69
C ALA A 210 -4.79 -5.17 17.99
N GLU A 211 -5.71 -5.82 18.72
CA GLU A 211 -5.41 -6.51 19.98
C GLU A 211 -4.49 -7.72 19.76
N LEU A 212 -4.68 -8.44 18.65
CA LEU A 212 -3.82 -9.58 18.31
C LEU A 212 -2.39 -9.12 18.01
N VAL A 213 -2.23 -8.07 17.20
CA VAL A 213 -0.91 -7.47 16.91
C VAL A 213 -0.24 -6.99 18.20
N GLN A 214 -0.99 -6.31 19.06
CA GLN A 214 -0.44 -5.86 20.36
C GLN A 214 0.07 -7.01 21.22
N LYS A 215 -0.59 -8.17 21.19
CA LYS A 215 -0.11 -9.37 21.92
C LYS A 215 1.21 -9.88 21.34
N PHE A 216 1.39 -9.85 20.00
CA PHE A 216 2.67 -10.23 19.38
C PHE A 216 3.78 -9.24 19.75
N GLU A 217 3.52 -7.93 19.68
CA GLU A 217 4.45 -6.87 20.06
C GLU A 217 4.93 -7.03 21.52
N ASN A 218 4.01 -7.37 22.41
CA ASN A 218 4.30 -7.58 23.83
C ASN A 218 4.92 -8.95 24.15
N GLY A 219 5.03 -9.86 23.16
CA GLY A 219 5.46 -11.23 23.38
C GLY A 219 4.48 -12.09 24.20
N GLU A 220 3.20 -11.68 24.24
CA GLU A 220 2.11 -12.37 24.96
C GLU A 220 1.48 -13.50 24.14
N ALA A 221 1.67 -13.48 22.81
CA ALA A 221 1.21 -14.49 21.87
C ALA A 221 2.32 -14.88 20.90
N LYS A 222 2.22 -16.07 20.32
CA LYS A 222 3.11 -16.58 19.29
C LYS A 222 2.36 -16.83 18.01
N VAL A 223 3.05 -16.69 16.87
CA VAL A 223 2.49 -17.05 15.55
C VAL A 223 2.00 -18.49 15.54
N SER A 224 2.73 -19.40 16.20
CA SER A 224 2.39 -20.82 16.30
C SER A 224 1.13 -21.12 17.14
N ASP A 225 0.60 -20.15 17.88
CA ASP A 225 -0.64 -20.31 18.63
C ASP A 225 -1.90 -20.19 17.73
N TYR A 226 -1.73 -19.72 16.48
CA TYR A 226 -2.80 -19.44 15.51
C TYR A 226 -2.59 -20.27 14.25
N PRO A 227 -3.43 -21.31 14.01
CA PRO A 227 -3.32 -22.17 12.83
C PRO A 227 -3.40 -21.38 11.52
N GLU A 228 -4.19 -20.30 11.46
CA GLU A 228 -4.33 -19.45 10.30
C GLU A 228 -2.99 -18.81 9.89
N LEU A 229 -2.17 -18.46 10.86
CA LEU A 229 -0.86 -17.83 10.64
C LEU A 229 0.26 -18.86 10.46
N TYR A 230 0.26 -19.91 11.30
CA TYR A 230 1.33 -20.90 11.31
C TYR A 230 1.16 -21.96 10.21
N ASP A 231 -0.04 -22.50 10.04
CA ASP A 231 -0.28 -23.58 9.08
C ASP A 231 -0.80 -23.02 7.74
N ASN A 232 -1.90 -22.27 7.75
CA ASN A 232 -2.60 -21.89 6.55
C ASN A 232 -1.82 -20.87 5.69
N PHE A 233 -1.25 -19.84 6.30
CA PHE A 233 -0.45 -18.85 5.57
C PHE A 233 0.76 -19.49 4.90
N PHE A 234 1.52 -20.32 5.62
CA PHE A 234 2.67 -21.00 5.04
C PHE A 234 2.27 -22.01 3.97
N GLN A 235 1.15 -22.74 4.17
CA GLN A 235 0.60 -23.62 3.13
C GLN A 235 0.25 -22.82 1.86
N PHE A 236 -0.38 -21.66 2.00
CA PHE A 236 -0.70 -20.80 0.87
C PHE A 236 0.56 -20.31 0.14
N ILE A 237 1.58 -19.88 0.88
CA ILE A 237 2.87 -19.47 0.29
C ILE A 237 3.55 -20.65 -0.42
N ASP A 238 3.53 -21.85 0.16
CA ASP A 238 4.08 -23.06 -0.48
C ASP A 238 3.36 -23.40 -1.77
N LEU A 239 2.01 -23.27 -1.82
CA LEU A 239 1.22 -23.43 -3.04
C LEU A 239 1.57 -22.35 -4.08
N ALA A 240 1.72 -21.10 -3.65
CA ALA A 240 2.13 -20.01 -4.52
C ALA A 240 3.52 -20.25 -5.15
N VAL A 241 4.47 -20.78 -4.39
CA VAL A 241 5.80 -21.17 -4.90
C VAL A 241 5.72 -22.39 -5.81
N LYS A 242 4.89 -23.39 -5.47
CA LYS A 242 4.74 -24.64 -6.24
C LYS A 242 4.12 -24.39 -7.62
N TYR A 243 3.13 -23.52 -7.68
CA TYR A 243 2.31 -23.29 -8.87
C TYR A 243 2.51 -21.89 -9.50
N GLY A 244 3.45 -21.11 -8.99
CA GLY A 244 3.74 -19.76 -9.46
C GLY A 244 4.91 -19.68 -10.44
N ASP A 245 5.55 -18.53 -10.43
CA ASP A 245 6.68 -18.24 -11.30
C ASP A 245 7.86 -19.20 -11.04
N ASP A 246 8.60 -19.57 -12.09
CA ASP A 246 9.81 -20.41 -11.97
C ASP A 246 10.86 -19.81 -11.02
N LYS A 247 10.86 -18.49 -10.87
CA LYS A 247 11.79 -17.72 -10.05
C LYS A 247 11.06 -16.64 -9.24
N PRO A 248 10.29 -17.04 -8.24
CA PRO A 248 9.43 -16.12 -7.51
C PRO A 248 10.18 -14.95 -6.86
N LEU A 249 11.42 -15.15 -6.40
CA LEU A 249 12.27 -14.11 -5.80
C LEU A 249 12.99 -13.20 -6.83
N GLU A 250 12.87 -13.47 -8.12
CA GLU A 250 13.34 -12.60 -9.20
C GLU A 250 12.16 -11.87 -9.90
N THR A 251 10.91 -12.25 -9.58
CA THR A 251 9.69 -11.63 -10.12
C THR A 251 9.25 -10.50 -9.20
N GLY A 252 9.26 -9.28 -9.70
CA GLY A 252 8.73 -8.09 -9.05
C GLY A 252 7.45 -7.62 -9.73
N LEU A 253 6.94 -6.44 -9.37
CA LEU A 253 5.70 -5.86 -9.86
C LEU A 253 5.63 -5.84 -11.40
N ASP A 254 6.69 -5.40 -12.10
CA ASP A 254 6.73 -5.37 -13.57
C ASP A 254 6.56 -6.77 -14.18
N GLY A 255 7.14 -7.80 -13.53
CA GLY A 255 7.01 -9.20 -13.94
C GLY A 255 5.59 -9.73 -13.73
N GLU A 256 4.97 -9.42 -12.60
CA GLU A 256 3.59 -9.76 -12.31
C GLU A 256 2.63 -9.15 -13.33
N LEU A 257 2.75 -7.83 -13.57
CA LEU A 257 1.93 -7.12 -14.54
C LEU A 257 2.08 -7.70 -15.95
N ALA A 258 3.32 -8.03 -16.36
CA ALA A 258 3.57 -8.64 -17.66
C ALA A 258 2.92 -10.03 -17.80
N ALA A 259 3.05 -10.88 -16.80
CA ALA A 259 2.49 -12.24 -16.80
C ALA A 259 0.95 -12.23 -16.74
N TYR A 260 0.37 -11.41 -15.88
CA TYR A 260 -1.07 -11.28 -15.71
C TYR A 260 -1.71 -10.55 -16.91
N GLY A 261 -1.22 -9.37 -17.27
CA GLY A 261 -1.75 -8.57 -18.37
C GLY A 261 -1.66 -9.26 -19.74
N SER A 262 -0.66 -10.13 -19.96
CA SER A 262 -0.59 -10.95 -21.18
C SER A 262 -1.45 -12.21 -21.15
N GLY A 263 -2.17 -12.50 -20.08
CA GLY A 263 -2.97 -13.70 -19.91
C GLY A 263 -2.16 -15.00 -19.73
N GLN A 264 -0.89 -14.91 -19.31
CA GLN A 264 -0.07 -16.08 -19.00
C GLN A 264 -0.35 -16.60 -17.59
N ALA A 265 -0.55 -15.69 -16.63
CA ALA A 265 -0.90 -16.01 -15.25
C ALA A 265 -2.40 -15.80 -15.00
N ALA A 266 -3.00 -16.74 -14.25
CA ALA A 266 -4.42 -16.72 -13.93
C ALA A 266 -4.74 -15.82 -12.71
N MET A 267 -3.83 -15.74 -11.74
CA MET A 267 -4.01 -14.99 -10.49
C MET A 267 -2.76 -14.18 -10.15
N VAL A 268 -2.96 -13.01 -9.52
CA VAL A 268 -1.90 -12.11 -9.05
C VAL A 268 -1.96 -12.03 -7.53
N LEU A 269 -0.81 -12.12 -6.87
CA LEU A 269 -0.73 -12.13 -5.42
C LEU A 269 -0.30 -10.78 -4.82
N GLY A 270 -0.85 -10.45 -3.66
CA GLY A 270 -0.47 -9.27 -2.89
C GLY A 270 -0.82 -7.93 -3.52
N GLN A 271 -1.70 -7.94 -4.53
CA GLN A 271 -2.09 -6.75 -5.27
C GLN A 271 -3.52 -6.29 -4.93
N GLY A 272 -3.94 -5.18 -5.51
CA GLY A 272 -5.24 -4.56 -5.33
C GLY A 272 -5.62 -3.68 -6.53
N ALA A 273 -6.49 -2.68 -6.29
CA ALA A 273 -7.05 -1.86 -7.36
C ALA A 273 -6.02 -1.11 -8.22
N TRP A 274 -4.86 -0.80 -7.66
CA TRP A 274 -3.81 -0.02 -8.33
C TRP A 274 -3.15 -0.69 -9.55
N ILE A 275 -3.28 -2.02 -9.70
CA ILE A 275 -2.68 -2.71 -10.86
C ILE A 275 -3.57 -2.73 -12.10
N GLU A 276 -4.84 -2.32 -11.99
CA GLU A 276 -5.81 -2.46 -13.07
C GLU A 276 -5.42 -1.64 -14.30
N ALA A 277 -5.07 -0.36 -14.11
CA ALA A 277 -4.72 0.53 -15.22
C ALA A 277 -3.52 0.00 -16.02
N ASP A 278 -2.46 -0.45 -15.33
CA ASP A 278 -1.25 -0.97 -15.97
C ASP A 278 -1.52 -2.32 -16.66
N SER A 279 -2.35 -3.17 -16.06
CA SER A 279 -2.76 -4.44 -16.68
C SER A 279 -3.56 -4.23 -17.96
N LEU A 280 -4.52 -3.26 -17.96
CA LEU A 280 -5.30 -2.88 -19.13
C LEU A 280 -4.47 -2.14 -20.20
N ALA A 281 -3.35 -1.52 -19.84
CA ALA A 281 -2.41 -0.96 -20.80
C ALA A 281 -1.66 -2.06 -21.59
N ILE A 282 -1.51 -3.26 -21.02
CA ILE A 282 -0.93 -4.42 -21.70
C ILE A 282 -1.98 -5.11 -22.57
N ASP A 283 -3.15 -5.41 -22.01
CA ASP A 283 -4.29 -5.97 -22.74
C ASP A 283 -5.60 -5.21 -22.39
N PRO A 284 -6.10 -4.35 -23.28
CA PRO A 284 -7.34 -3.60 -23.04
C PRO A 284 -8.59 -4.49 -22.95
N ASP A 285 -8.54 -5.73 -23.41
CA ASP A 285 -9.65 -6.69 -23.39
C ASP A 285 -9.57 -7.67 -22.19
N LEU A 286 -8.59 -7.47 -21.27
CA LEU A 286 -8.40 -8.29 -20.09
C LEU A 286 -9.64 -8.30 -19.19
N GLN A 287 -10.15 -9.48 -18.88
CA GLN A 287 -11.34 -9.65 -18.02
C GLN A 287 -10.90 -9.82 -16.56
N ILE A 288 -10.89 -8.72 -15.84
CA ILE A 288 -10.41 -8.67 -14.46
C ILE A 288 -11.50 -9.12 -13.49
N GLY A 289 -11.16 -10.07 -12.62
CA GLY A 289 -11.95 -10.50 -11.47
C GLY A 289 -11.27 -10.12 -10.15
N PHE A 290 -12.09 -9.93 -9.11
CA PHE A 290 -11.62 -9.59 -7.78
C PHE A 290 -12.41 -10.38 -6.73
N ALA A 291 -11.73 -10.98 -5.74
CA ALA A 291 -12.31 -11.81 -4.70
C ALA A 291 -11.52 -11.71 -3.39
N GLY A 292 -12.06 -12.26 -2.30
CA GLY A 292 -11.32 -12.47 -1.06
C GLY A 292 -10.26 -13.56 -1.19
N TYR A 293 -9.25 -13.54 -0.31
CA TYR A 293 -8.27 -14.61 -0.24
C TYR A 293 -8.86 -15.85 0.45
N PRO A 294 -8.60 -17.06 -0.06
CA PRO A 294 -8.94 -18.31 0.60
C PRO A 294 -7.96 -18.57 1.77
N VAL A 295 -8.35 -18.16 2.96
CA VAL A 295 -7.47 -18.17 4.15
C VAL A 295 -7.66 -19.38 5.07
N THR A 296 -8.85 -20.00 5.01
CA THR A 296 -9.21 -21.19 5.79
C THR A 296 -10.11 -22.12 4.98
N ASP A 297 -10.63 -23.19 5.59
CA ASP A 297 -11.64 -24.05 4.98
C ASP A 297 -13.08 -23.55 5.23
N ASP A 298 -13.23 -22.38 5.83
CA ASP A 298 -14.52 -21.68 5.93
C ASP A 298 -14.61 -20.59 4.85
N ALA A 299 -15.38 -20.83 3.82
CA ALA A 299 -15.59 -19.90 2.71
C ALA A 299 -16.11 -18.51 3.14
N ALA A 300 -16.77 -18.40 4.30
CA ALA A 300 -17.21 -17.12 4.83
C ALA A 300 -16.06 -16.21 5.29
N GLN A 301 -14.87 -16.78 5.49
CA GLN A 301 -13.66 -16.04 5.85
C GLN A 301 -12.83 -15.58 4.63
N SER A 302 -13.23 -15.97 3.42
CA SER A 302 -12.66 -15.46 2.18
C SER A 302 -13.19 -14.05 1.89
N GLN A 303 -12.75 -13.09 2.68
CA GLN A 303 -13.16 -11.68 2.56
C GLN A 303 -12.06 -10.84 1.92
N ILE A 304 -12.47 -9.78 1.22
CA ILE A 304 -11.56 -8.71 0.84
C ILE A 304 -11.16 -7.91 2.07
N ILE A 305 -10.07 -7.16 1.97
CA ILE A 305 -9.68 -6.17 2.98
C ILE A 305 -9.97 -4.77 2.43
N SER A 306 -10.58 -3.93 3.27
CA SER A 306 -10.88 -2.53 2.97
C SER A 306 -10.24 -1.60 4.00
N GLY A 307 -9.79 -0.42 3.55
CA GLY A 307 -9.24 0.64 4.41
C GLY A 307 -8.25 1.53 3.66
N SER A 308 -7.52 2.35 4.38
CA SER A 308 -6.43 3.17 3.83
C SER A 308 -5.12 2.82 4.54
N ASP A 309 -4.12 2.42 3.78
CA ASP A 309 -2.81 1.99 4.28
C ASP A 309 -1.80 3.14 4.37
N GLN A 310 -2.09 4.27 3.75
CA GLN A 310 -1.18 5.41 3.66
C GLN A 310 -1.83 6.68 4.16
N ALA A 311 -1.10 7.42 5.00
CA ALA A 311 -1.48 8.72 5.53
C ALA A 311 -0.54 9.80 5.01
N LEU A 312 -1.08 10.89 4.51
CA LEU A 312 -0.36 12.14 4.31
C LEU A 312 -0.46 12.97 5.58
N ARG A 313 0.64 13.63 5.93
CA ARG A 313 0.78 14.49 7.11
C ARG A 313 1.00 15.90 6.67
N VAL A 314 0.40 16.85 7.38
CA VAL A 314 0.73 18.28 7.27
C VAL A 314 1.67 18.63 8.41
N ALA A 315 2.83 19.21 8.09
CA ALA A 315 3.82 19.57 9.10
C ALA A 315 3.30 20.77 9.95
N LYS A 316 3.22 20.59 11.28
CA LYS A 316 2.66 21.61 12.18
C LYS A 316 3.46 22.89 12.28
N ASP A 317 4.78 22.78 12.12
CA ASP A 317 5.72 23.90 12.27
C ASP A 317 6.18 24.45 10.90
N SER A 318 5.43 24.14 9.82
CA SER A 318 5.69 24.63 8.46
C SER A 318 5.51 26.15 8.37
N ASP A 319 6.41 26.83 7.69
CA ASP A 319 6.25 28.25 7.34
C ASP A 319 5.08 28.44 6.34
N ALA A 320 4.77 27.40 5.52
CA ALA A 320 3.66 27.38 4.56
C ALA A 320 2.40 26.68 5.13
N LEU A 321 2.25 26.54 6.45
CA LEU A 321 1.17 25.78 7.09
C LEU A 321 -0.22 26.17 6.56
N GLN A 322 -0.53 27.47 6.47
CA GLN A 322 -1.85 27.91 6.02
C GLN A 322 -2.10 27.56 4.54
N ALA A 323 -1.12 27.79 3.66
CA ALA A 323 -1.22 27.43 2.25
C ALA A 323 -1.36 25.90 2.07
N THR A 324 -0.67 25.12 2.89
CA THR A 324 -0.76 23.65 2.91
C THR A 324 -2.15 23.19 3.35
N LEU A 325 -2.69 23.76 4.43
CA LEU A 325 -4.05 23.45 4.89
C LEU A 325 -5.11 23.85 3.85
N ASP A 326 -4.96 25.00 3.19
CA ASP A 326 -5.85 25.44 2.13
C ASP A 326 -5.83 24.47 0.95
N PHE A 327 -4.65 23.97 0.55
CA PHE A 327 -4.48 22.97 -0.50
C PHE A 327 -5.18 21.64 -0.14
N VAL A 328 -4.89 21.06 1.03
CA VAL A 328 -5.47 19.76 1.39
C VAL A 328 -6.97 19.85 1.65
N ASN A 329 -7.47 20.97 2.20
CA ASN A 329 -8.90 21.21 2.32
C ASN A 329 -9.57 21.32 0.95
N TRP A 330 -8.99 22.08 0.01
CA TRP A 330 -9.51 22.16 -1.34
C TRP A 330 -9.56 20.78 -2.02
N TRP A 331 -8.50 19.99 -1.88
CA TRP A 331 -8.46 18.64 -2.44
C TRP A 331 -9.63 17.78 -1.92
N TYR A 332 -9.92 17.84 -0.63
CA TYR A 332 -10.92 16.97 0.02
C TYR A 332 -12.35 17.49 -0.04
N THR A 333 -12.58 18.78 -0.35
CA THR A 333 -13.89 19.40 -0.25
C THR A 333 -14.41 20.04 -1.55
N SER A 334 -13.55 20.24 -2.56
CA SER A 334 -13.99 20.78 -3.84
C SER A 334 -14.54 19.70 -4.76
N ASP A 335 -15.40 20.10 -5.70
CA ASP A 335 -15.95 19.18 -6.70
C ASP A 335 -14.84 18.50 -7.52
N TYR A 336 -13.80 19.25 -7.93
CA TYR A 336 -12.67 18.68 -8.65
C TYR A 336 -11.88 17.71 -7.76
N GLY A 337 -11.55 18.11 -6.55
CA GLY A 337 -10.69 17.33 -5.65
C GLY A 337 -11.34 16.03 -5.23
N THR A 338 -12.64 15.99 -4.96
CA THR A 338 -13.35 14.75 -4.59
C THR A 338 -13.53 13.80 -5.77
N GLN A 339 -13.68 14.31 -6.99
CA GLN A 339 -13.73 13.52 -8.22
C GLN A 339 -12.34 13.02 -8.65
N TRP A 340 -11.27 13.75 -8.29
CA TRP A 340 -9.89 13.39 -8.64
C TRP A 340 -9.51 11.96 -8.23
N PHE A 341 -9.98 11.50 -7.07
CA PHE A 341 -9.70 10.15 -6.59
C PHE A 341 -10.16 9.08 -7.59
N THR A 342 -11.32 9.28 -8.19
CA THR A 342 -11.94 8.33 -9.12
C THR A 342 -11.50 8.58 -10.56
N ASP A 343 -11.62 9.84 -11.02
CA ASP A 343 -11.51 10.17 -12.45
C ASP A 343 -10.07 10.33 -12.93
N VAL A 344 -9.16 10.71 -12.02
CA VAL A 344 -7.75 10.99 -12.35
C VAL A 344 -6.83 9.94 -11.74
N ALA A 345 -6.92 9.72 -10.43
CA ALA A 345 -6.04 8.78 -9.74
C ALA A 345 -6.49 7.31 -9.87
N GLY A 346 -7.78 7.06 -10.19
CA GLY A 346 -8.31 5.72 -10.34
C GLY A 346 -8.24 4.90 -9.04
N VAL A 347 -8.42 5.55 -7.89
CA VAL A 347 -8.32 4.91 -6.57
C VAL A 347 -9.69 4.83 -5.89
N VAL A 348 -9.77 3.98 -4.87
CA VAL A 348 -10.93 3.98 -3.96
C VAL A 348 -10.97 5.33 -3.25
N PRO A 349 -12.06 6.11 -3.37
CA PRO A 349 -12.13 7.41 -2.73
C PRO A 349 -12.07 7.30 -1.20
N PRO A 350 -11.25 8.08 -0.52
CA PRO A 350 -11.22 8.14 0.94
C PRO A 350 -12.29 9.07 1.52
N VAL A 351 -13.06 9.72 0.66
CA VAL A 351 -14.08 10.71 0.97
C VAL A 351 -15.43 10.33 0.38
N ALA A 352 -16.51 10.87 0.93
CA ALA A 352 -17.81 10.73 0.32
C ALA A 352 -17.84 11.47 -1.05
N THR A 353 -18.19 10.76 -2.10
CA THR A 353 -18.27 11.28 -3.47
C THR A 353 -19.40 10.58 -4.24
N ASP A 354 -20.02 11.30 -5.19
CA ASP A 354 -20.99 10.71 -6.12
C ASP A 354 -20.31 10.19 -7.41
N ALA A 355 -18.99 10.29 -7.51
CA ALA A 355 -18.23 9.80 -8.67
C ALA A 355 -18.20 8.27 -8.68
N GLU A 356 -18.53 7.68 -9.83
CA GLU A 356 -18.47 6.23 -10.02
C GLU A 356 -17.14 5.87 -10.70
N SER A 357 -16.42 4.91 -10.13
CA SER A 357 -15.17 4.40 -10.74
C SER A 357 -15.47 3.65 -12.03
N ASP A 358 -14.61 3.81 -13.02
CA ASP A 358 -14.60 2.96 -14.23
C ASP A 358 -13.84 1.64 -14.01
N PHE A 359 -13.03 1.55 -12.94
CA PHE A 359 -12.19 0.39 -12.64
C PHE A 359 -12.99 -0.78 -12.07
N GLU A 360 -12.80 -1.96 -12.67
CA GLU A 360 -13.53 -3.18 -12.32
C GLU A 360 -13.22 -3.69 -10.91
N ILE A 361 -11.97 -3.59 -10.44
CA ILE A 361 -11.59 -4.01 -9.09
C ILE A 361 -12.29 -3.12 -8.05
N ILE A 362 -12.40 -1.82 -8.30
CA ILE A 362 -13.09 -0.90 -7.39
C ILE A 362 -14.59 -1.21 -7.34
N LYS A 363 -15.24 -1.43 -8.50
CA LYS A 363 -16.67 -1.81 -8.57
C LYS A 363 -16.94 -3.14 -7.85
N GLN A 364 -16.12 -4.16 -8.13
CA GLN A 364 -16.27 -5.49 -7.53
C GLN A 364 -15.97 -5.45 -6.03
N GLY A 365 -14.93 -4.70 -5.60
CA GLY A 365 -14.59 -4.51 -4.20
C GLY A 365 -15.71 -3.86 -3.41
N SER A 366 -16.30 -2.78 -3.94
CA SER A 366 -17.44 -2.11 -3.33
C SER A 366 -18.66 -3.03 -3.21
N ALA A 367 -18.97 -3.80 -4.27
CA ALA A 367 -20.08 -4.75 -4.24
C ALA A 367 -19.86 -5.92 -3.25
N LEU A 368 -18.62 -6.41 -3.13
CA LEU A 368 -18.25 -7.43 -2.16
C LEU A 368 -18.32 -6.90 -0.72
N GLU A 369 -17.83 -5.68 -0.47
CA GLU A 369 -17.91 -5.05 0.85
C GLU A 369 -19.38 -4.86 1.28
N GLU A 370 -20.26 -4.45 0.36
CA GLU A 370 -21.70 -4.29 0.64
C GLU A 370 -22.38 -5.63 0.92
N SER A 371 -22.05 -6.69 0.18
CA SER A 371 -22.78 -7.97 0.22
C SER A 371 -22.20 -8.99 1.22
N GLU A 372 -20.87 -9.04 1.37
CA GLU A 372 -20.15 -10.03 2.19
C GLU A 372 -19.39 -9.40 3.36
N GLY A 373 -19.26 -8.06 3.36
CA GLY A 373 -18.40 -7.32 4.28
C GLY A 373 -16.93 -7.36 3.85
N ALA A 374 -16.11 -6.63 4.58
CA ALA A 374 -14.65 -6.60 4.40
C ALA A 374 -13.93 -6.80 5.74
N ALA A 375 -12.81 -7.50 5.70
CA ALA A 375 -11.93 -7.57 6.85
C ALA A 375 -11.16 -6.25 7.04
N PRO A 376 -10.78 -5.90 8.27
CA PRO A 376 -10.04 -4.66 8.55
C PRO A 376 -8.62 -4.71 7.99
N LEU A 377 -8.09 -3.55 7.64
CA LEU A 377 -6.73 -3.38 7.15
C LEU A 377 -5.70 -3.73 8.24
N GLY A 378 -5.09 -4.90 8.14
CA GLY A 378 -4.16 -5.42 9.15
C GLY A 378 -2.80 -4.72 9.16
N VAL A 379 -2.34 -4.24 8.00
CA VAL A 379 -1.02 -3.59 7.86
C VAL A 379 -0.90 -2.27 8.63
N CYS A 380 -2.01 -1.62 8.97
CA CYS A 380 -1.96 -0.36 9.71
C CYS A 380 -1.59 -0.51 11.20
N TYR A 381 -1.60 -1.71 11.74
CA TYR A 381 -1.30 -1.96 13.16
C TYR A 381 0.17 -2.23 13.45
N SER A 382 1.03 -2.29 12.43
CA SER A 382 2.48 -2.42 12.56
C SER A 382 3.20 -1.34 11.75
N THR A 383 4.47 -1.06 12.09
CA THR A 383 5.26 -0.06 11.36
C THR A 383 5.75 -0.60 10.02
N ASP A 384 6.03 0.29 9.07
CA ASP A 384 6.61 -0.09 7.77
C ASP A 384 8.01 -0.71 7.93
N SER A 385 8.74 -0.30 8.96
CA SER A 385 10.05 -0.88 9.31
C SER A 385 9.92 -2.36 9.70
N TRP A 386 8.87 -2.74 10.45
CA TRP A 386 8.62 -4.14 10.77
C TRP A 386 8.17 -4.91 9.53
N HIS A 387 7.31 -4.34 8.71
CA HIS A 387 6.83 -4.97 7.48
C HIS A 387 7.97 -5.31 6.51
N GLN A 388 8.97 -4.44 6.39
CA GLN A 388 10.15 -4.72 5.58
C GLN A 388 10.90 -5.93 6.13
N VAL A 389 11.17 -5.97 7.43
CA VAL A 389 11.84 -7.12 8.07
C VAL A 389 11.03 -8.40 7.91
N PHE A 390 9.71 -8.33 8.12
CA PHE A 390 8.80 -9.47 7.88
C PHE A 390 8.93 -10.01 6.45
N GLY A 391 8.87 -9.14 5.44
CA GLY A 391 9.01 -9.54 4.04
C GLY A 391 10.36 -10.16 3.73
N GLU A 392 11.47 -9.62 4.29
CA GLU A 392 12.82 -10.20 4.14
C GLU A 392 12.92 -11.59 4.78
N LEU A 393 12.27 -11.81 5.94
CA LEU A 393 12.19 -13.14 6.57
C LEU A 393 11.39 -14.12 5.69
N MET A 394 10.30 -13.68 5.08
CA MET A 394 9.53 -14.50 4.15
C MET A 394 10.29 -14.81 2.86
N GLN A 395 11.08 -13.87 2.34
CA GLN A 395 11.99 -14.13 1.22
C GLN A 395 13.04 -15.18 1.59
N ALA A 396 13.58 -15.17 2.81
CA ALA A 396 14.48 -16.19 3.29
C ALA A 396 13.82 -17.57 3.41
N TYR A 397 12.54 -17.62 3.80
CA TYR A 397 11.73 -18.85 3.80
C TYR A 397 11.55 -19.39 2.38
N VAL A 398 11.08 -18.57 1.44
CA VAL A 398 10.91 -18.95 0.03
C VAL A 398 12.23 -19.39 -0.62
N ALA A 399 13.35 -18.77 -0.26
CA ALA A 399 14.68 -19.17 -0.69
C ALA A 399 15.16 -20.53 -0.09
N GLY A 400 14.42 -21.09 0.88
CA GLY A 400 14.82 -22.31 1.59
C GLY A 400 16.03 -22.13 2.52
N THR A 401 16.37 -20.88 2.88
CA THR A 401 17.47 -20.57 3.82
C THR A 401 17.02 -20.56 5.28
N ALA A 402 15.71 -20.48 5.52
CA ALA A 402 15.08 -20.67 6.81
C ALA A 402 13.90 -21.66 6.67
N ASP A 403 13.65 -22.48 7.69
CA ASP A 403 12.43 -23.28 7.76
C ASP A 403 11.28 -22.50 8.44
N LYS A 404 10.08 -23.07 8.42
CA LYS A 404 8.87 -22.43 8.98
C LYS A 404 9.05 -22.06 10.46
N ASP A 405 9.59 -22.98 11.28
CA ASP A 405 9.75 -22.74 12.72
C ASP A 405 10.75 -21.62 13.00
N ALA A 406 11.88 -21.61 12.31
CA ALA A 406 12.89 -20.56 12.42
C ALA A 406 12.34 -19.20 11.92
N THR A 407 11.56 -19.20 10.84
CA THR A 407 10.94 -17.99 10.31
C THR A 407 9.92 -17.42 11.30
N CYS A 408 9.03 -18.23 11.85
CA CYS A 408 8.06 -17.79 12.87
C CYS A 408 8.74 -17.23 14.12
N ALA A 409 9.77 -17.93 14.64
CA ALA A 409 10.52 -17.43 15.80
C ALA A 409 11.20 -16.08 15.52
N SER A 410 11.73 -15.87 14.31
CA SER A 410 12.32 -14.60 13.90
C SER A 410 11.28 -13.50 13.74
N ILE A 411 10.09 -13.81 13.19
CA ILE A 411 8.95 -12.88 13.09
C ILE A 411 8.57 -12.38 14.49
N GLU A 412 8.38 -13.28 15.45
CA GLU A 412 8.02 -12.97 16.84
C GLU A 412 9.08 -12.08 17.51
N GLU A 413 10.37 -12.47 17.40
CA GLU A 413 11.50 -11.74 17.99
C GLU A 413 11.60 -10.32 17.43
N GLN A 414 11.53 -10.17 16.10
CA GLN A 414 11.68 -8.89 15.44
C GLN A 414 10.44 -7.99 15.64
N TRP A 415 9.25 -8.57 15.73
CA TRP A 415 8.04 -7.80 16.02
C TRP A 415 8.13 -7.16 17.40
N ALA A 416 8.46 -7.94 18.41
CA ALA A 416 8.68 -7.42 19.76
C ALA A 416 9.81 -6.39 19.84
N ALA A 417 10.87 -6.55 19.03
CA ALA A 417 12.02 -5.65 19.04
C ALA A 417 11.76 -4.32 18.32
N ILE A 418 10.99 -4.31 17.24
CA ILE A 418 10.77 -3.13 16.38
C ILE A 418 9.54 -2.35 16.85
N ASP A 419 8.43 -3.03 17.06
CA ASP A 419 7.13 -2.42 17.35
C ASP A 419 6.76 -2.47 18.85
N GLY A 420 7.27 -3.44 19.59
CA GLY A 420 6.93 -3.63 21.00
C GLY A 420 7.66 -2.71 21.98
N ALA A 421 8.68 -2.00 21.54
CA ALA A 421 9.52 -1.14 22.40
C ALA A 421 9.17 0.36 22.32
N GLN A 422 8.04 0.74 21.67
CA GLN A 422 7.64 2.13 21.47
C GLN A 422 6.52 2.57 22.39
#